data_ba34818a1694458a89a55c87ee0eaee1
#
_entry.id   ba34818a1694458a89a55c87ee0eaee1
#
_cell.length_a   1.000
_cell.length_b   1.000
_cell.length_c   1.000
_cell.angle_alpha   90.00
_cell.angle_beta   90.00
_cell.angle_gamma   90.00
#
_symmetry.space_group_name_H-M   'P 1'
#
loop_
_entity.id
_entity.type
_entity.pdbx_description
1 polymer ?
#
loop_
_entity_poly.entity_id
_entity_poly.type
_entity_poly.pdbx_seq_one_letter_code
_entity_poly.pdbx_strand_id
1 'polypeptide(L)'
;MKRAITIITLLVSSVNLSAQTKNPVTTVVKEIVPKQQTNLVAAVEAMPADKFGYKPTPQQMSFAHLVLHMTESNYALCAKASDMPQPKHDELKDADGKDKLLAALKSSFDFCNTALAKVDDSKLGDTIEARGGRKEPRAWALIALTNDWADHYGAAAMYLRLNGLLPPTAQPKK
;
A
#
# COMPACT_ATOMS: atom_id res chain seq x y z
N MET A 1 -62.53 47.46 13.58
CA MET A 1 -62.04 46.10 13.41
C MET A 1 -60.67 46.22 12.79
N LYS A 2 -59.56 46.04 13.59
CA LYS A 2 -58.18 46.14 13.11
C LYS A 2 -57.68 44.68 12.87
N ARG A 3 -57.36 44.34 11.61
CA ARG A 3 -56.80 43.04 11.25
C ARG A 3 -55.32 43.09 11.50
N ALA A 4 -54.79 42.27 12.41
CA ALA A 4 -53.38 42.07 12.60
C ALA A 4 -52.87 41.06 11.54
N ILE A 5 -51.88 41.46 10.72
CA ILE A 5 -51.20 40.61 9.76
C ILE A 5 -49.95 40.04 10.48
N THR A 6 -49.97 38.76 10.79
CA THR A 6 -48.81 38.06 11.36
C THR A 6 -47.88 37.67 10.23
N ILE A 7 -46.71 38.30 10.13
CA ILE A 7 -45.66 37.95 9.20
C ILE A 7 -44.86 36.80 9.82
N ILE A 8 -44.99 35.60 9.25
CA ILE A 8 -44.16 34.45 9.61
C ILE A 8 -42.83 34.55 8.82
N THR A 9 -41.78 34.93 9.51
CA THR A 9 -40.42 34.95 8.93
C THR A 9 -39.87 33.52 8.92
N LEU A 10 -39.81 32.90 7.74
CA LEU A 10 -39.16 31.59 7.55
C LEU A 10 -37.66 31.80 7.63
N LEU A 11 -37.02 31.36 8.72
CA LEU A 11 -35.55 31.23 8.81
C LEU A 11 -35.12 30.04 7.95
N VAL A 12 -34.62 30.33 6.76
CA VAL A 12 -33.91 29.33 5.93
C VAL A 12 -32.53 29.16 6.50
N SER A 13 -32.33 28.13 7.34
CA SER A 13 -31.01 27.70 7.80
C SER A 13 -30.27 27.12 6.60
N SER A 14 -29.33 27.86 6.05
CA SER A 14 -28.38 27.36 5.04
C SER A 14 -27.49 26.30 5.69
N VAL A 15 -27.86 25.04 5.52
CA VAL A 15 -26.99 23.91 5.85
C VAL A 15 -25.84 23.95 4.85
N ASN A 16 -24.65 24.39 5.28
CA ASN A 16 -23.44 24.24 4.50
C ASN A 16 -23.18 22.72 4.37
N LEU A 17 -23.65 22.08 3.30
CA LEU A 17 -23.21 20.77 2.90
C LEU A 17 -21.74 20.93 2.46
N SER A 18 -20.83 20.74 3.38
CA SER A 18 -19.43 20.49 3.02
C SER A 18 -19.44 19.29 2.08
N ALA A 19 -18.99 19.48 0.85
CA ALA A 19 -18.92 18.40 -0.12
C ALA A 19 -18.01 17.31 0.45
N GLN A 20 -18.60 16.22 0.90
CA GLN A 20 -17.87 15.09 1.43
C GLN A 20 -16.97 14.53 0.31
N THR A 21 -15.70 14.34 0.59
CA THR A 21 -14.76 13.77 -0.38
C THR A 21 -15.31 12.45 -0.89
N LYS A 22 -15.49 12.33 -2.21
CA LYS A 22 -15.90 11.07 -2.83
C LYS A 22 -14.78 10.05 -2.67
N ASN A 23 -15.11 8.84 -2.23
CA ASN A 23 -14.15 7.75 -2.05
C ASN A 23 -12.96 8.11 -1.10
N PRO A 24 -13.20 8.56 0.13
CA PRO A 24 -12.15 9.07 1.02
C PRO A 24 -11.08 8.00 1.34
N VAL A 25 -11.45 6.74 1.52
CA VAL A 25 -10.50 5.68 1.87
C VAL A 25 -9.60 5.32 0.68
N THR A 26 -10.20 5.03 -0.46
CA THR A 26 -9.43 4.64 -1.65
C THR A 26 -8.61 5.80 -2.20
N THR A 27 -9.06 7.05 -2.04
CA THR A 27 -8.27 8.23 -2.39
C THR A 27 -6.99 8.29 -1.57
N VAL A 28 -7.08 8.18 -0.24
CA VAL A 28 -5.91 8.20 0.64
C VAL A 28 -4.95 7.04 0.34
N VAL A 29 -5.47 5.83 0.10
CA VAL A 29 -4.61 4.69 -0.27
C VAL A 29 -3.86 4.97 -1.58
N LYS A 30 -4.53 5.51 -2.61
CA LYS A 30 -3.90 5.87 -3.89
C LYS A 30 -2.82 6.95 -3.74
N GLU A 31 -2.96 7.87 -2.80
CA GLU A 31 -1.93 8.88 -2.47
C GLU A 31 -0.72 8.28 -1.74
N ILE A 32 -0.92 7.21 -0.96
CA ILE A 32 0.14 6.52 -0.23
C ILE A 32 1.05 5.71 -1.18
N VAL A 33 0.48 5.06 -2.21
CA VAL A 33 1.20 4.14 -3.12
C VAL A 33 2.48 4.74 -3.69
N PRO A 34 2.48 5.93 -4.34
CA PRO A 34 3.70 6.46 -4.97
C PRO A 34 4.83 6.67 -3.98
N LYS A 35 4.51 7.10 -2.75
CA LYS A 35 5.49 7.31 -1.69
C LYS A 35 6.10 5.99 -1.22
N GLN A 36 5.27 4.98 -1.00
CA GLN A 36 5.74 3.66 -0.56
C GLN A 36 6.54 2.96 -1.66
N GLN A 37 6.09 3.02 -2.90
CA GLN A 37 6.85 2.53 -4.05
C GLN A 37 8.23 3.17 -4.12
N THR A 38 8.31 4.51 -4.05
CA THR A 38 9.57 5.23 -4.07
C THR A 38 10.51 4.79 -2.94
N ASN A 39 9.99 4.71 -1.72
CA ASN A 39 10.79 4.36 -0.55
C ASN A 39 11.27 2.91 -0.59
N LEU A 40 10.38 1.96 -0.91
CA LEU A 40 10.71 0.53 -0.93
C LEU A 40 11.66 0.19 -2.08
N VAL A 41 11.38 0.70 -3.29
CA VAL A 41 12.27 0.51 -4.44
C VAL A 41 13.65 1.11 -4.17
N ALA A 42 13.73 2.34 -3.65
CA ALA A 42 15.01 2.96 -3.32
C ALA A 42 15.77 2.23 -2.20
N ALA A 43 15.05 1.65 -1.23
CA ALA A 43 15.69 0.83 -0.19
C ALA A 43 16.34 -0.45 -0.78
N VAL A 44 15.65 -1.10 -1.73
CA VAL A 44 16.17 -2.27 -2.43
C VAL A 44 17.34 -1.89 -3.35
N GLU A 45 17.25 -0.76 -4.04
CA GLU A 45 18.33 -0.22 -4.88
C GLU A 45 19.59 0.12 -4.06
N ALA A 46 19.42 0.62 -2.83
CA ALA A 46 20.53 0.98 -1.95
C ALA A 46 21.31 -0.23 -1.41
N MET A 47 20.68 -1.39 -1.25
CA MET A 47 21.36 -2.59 -0.75
C MET A 47 22.30 -3.16 -1.81
N PRO A 48 23.61 -3.36 -1.50
CA PRO A 48 24.55 -4.01 -2.41
C PRO A 48 24.13 -5.44 -2.75
N ALA A 49 24.40 -5.90 -3.97
CA ALA A 49 23.98 -7.22 -4.44
C ALA A 49 24.56 -8.36 -3.60
N ASP A 50 25.82 -8.24 -3.13
CA ASP A 50 26.47 -9.21 -2.25
C ASP A 50 25.87 -9.27 -0.84
N LYS A 51 25.01 -8.31 -0.48
CA LYS A 51 24.30 -8.24 0.81
C LYS A 51 22.84 -8.72 0.73
N PHE A 52 22.36 -9.18 -0.42
CA PHE A 52 21.01 -9.71 -0.54
C PHE A 52 20.76 -10.95 0.32
N GLY A 53 21.77 -11.77 0.56
CA GLY A 53 21.69 -12.92 1.48
C GLY A 53 21.79 -12.56 2.97
N TYR A 54 22.02 -11.28 3.33
CA TYR A 54 22.22 -10.87 4.71
C TYR A 54 20.97 -11.12 5.56
N LYS A 55 21.17 -11.65 6.77
CA LYS A 55 20.17 -11.87 7.82
C LYS A 55 20.66 -11.20 9.11
N PRO A 56 19.83 -10.38 9.78
CA PRO A 56 20.21 -9.82 11.08
C PRO A 56 20.45 -10.88 12.16
N THR A 57 19.65 -11.95 12.14
CA THR A 57 19.82 -13.16 12.96
C THR A 57 19.51 -14.39 12.11
N PRO A 58 19.95 -15.61 12.50
CA PRO A 58 19.65 -16.84 11.75
C PRO A 58 18.16 -17.11 11.54
N GLN A 59 17.31 -16.66 12.45
CA GLN A 59 15.85 -16.87 12.42
C GLN A 59 15.12 -15.87 11.53
N GLN A 60 15.74 -14.74 11.23
CA GLN A 60 15.10 -13.72 10.37
C GLN A 60 15.28 -14.10 8.89
N MET A 61 14.37 -13.57 8.07
CA MET A 61 14.46 -13.72 6.62
C MET A 61 15.70 -12.99 6.07
N SER A 62 16.20 -13.41 4.92
CA SER A 62 17.22 -12.68 4.19
C SER A 62 16.66 -11.38 3.62
N PHE A 63 17.51 -10.42 3.26
CA PHE A 63 17.06 -9.23 2.54
C PHE A 63 16.39 -9.60 1.20
N ALA A 64 16.93 -10.57 0.48
CA ALA A 64 16.32 -11.12 -0.73
C ALA A 64 14.90 -11.66 -0.47
N HIS A 65 14.73 -12.43 0.62
CA HIS A 65 13.41 -12.95 0.99
C HIS A 65 12.43 -11.84 1.36
N LEU A 66 12.90 -10.79 2.02
CA LEU A 66 12.09 -9.59 2.31
C LEU A 66 11.55 -8.96 1.02
N VAL A 67 12.40 -8.81 0.00
CA VAL A 67 12.00 -8.25 -1.31
C VAL A 67 11.01 -9.17 -2.02
N LEU A 68 11.25 -10.47 -2.01
CA LEU A 68 10.34 -11.47 -2.55
C LEU A 68 8.98 -11.41 -1.87
N HIS A 69 8.96 -11.38 -0.54
CA HIS A 69 7.72 -11.32 0.24
C HIS A 69 6.91 -10.06 -0.08
N MET A 70 7.55 -8.89 -0.14
CA MET A 70 6.87 -7.64 -0.55
C MET A 70 6.25 -7.74 -1.95
N THR A 71 6.95 -8.36 -2.89
CA THR A 71 6.48 -8.56 -4.26
C THR A 71 5.22 -9.41 -4.30
N GLU A 72 5.23 -10.55 -3.62
CA GLU A 72 4.09 -11.47 -3.53
C GLU A 72 2.90 -10.86 -2.77
N SER A 73 3.18 -10.13 -1.69
CA SER A 73 2.15 -9.39 -0.93
C SER A 73 1.46 -8.36 -1.80
N ASN A 74 2.20 -7.59 -2.59
CA ASN A 74 1.65 -6.63 -3.54
C ASN A 74 0.67 -7.30 -4.51
N TYR A 75 1.10 -8.36 -5.19
CA TYR A 75 0.23 -9.08 -6.13
C TYR A 75 -1.03 -9.62 -5.44
N ALA A 76 -0.86 -10.27 -4.28
CA ALA A 76 -1.97 -10.88 -3.57
C ALA A 76 -2.99 -9.86 -3.04
N LEU A 77 -2.53 -8.80 -2.38
CA LEU A 77 -3.40 -7.83 -1.73
C LEU A 77 -4.05 -6.88 -2.74
N CYS A 78 -3.31 -6.44 -3.78
CA CYS A 78 -3.87 -5.59 -4.82
C CYS A 78 -4.90 -6.33 -5.68
N ALA A 79 -4.69 -7.63 -5.96
CA ALA A 79 -5.67 -8.47 -6.61
C ALA A 79 -6.96 -8.60 -5.79
N LYS A 80 -6.83 -8.88 -4.47
CA LYS A 80 -8.00 -8.98 -3.56
C LYS A 80 -8.75 -7.66 -3.40
N ALA A 81 -8.04 -6.54 -3.38
CA ALA A 81 -8.66 -5.22 -3.28
C ALA A 81 -9.48 -4.85 -4.52
N SER A 82 -9.10 -5.31 -5.71
CA SER A 82 -9.64 -4.85 -6.99
C SER A 82 -10.48 -5.87 -7.76
N ASP A 83 -10.55 -7.12 -7.32
CA ASP A 83 -11.08 -8.27 -8.07
C ASP A 83 -10.33 -8.56 -9.39
N MET A 84 -9.15 -7.98 -9.57
CA MET A 84 -8.30 -8.33 -10.70
C MET A 84 -7.57 -9.65 -10.44
N PRO A 85 -7.44 -10.52 -11.45
CA PRO A 85 -6.61 -11.70 -11.32
C PRO A 85 -5.14 -11.28 -11.12
N GLN A 86 -4.42 -12.03 -10.30
CA GLN A 86 -2.97 -11.86 -10.20
C GLN A 86 -2.34 -12.12 -11.58
N PRO A 87 -1.37 -11.29 -12.00
CA PRO A 87 -0.62 -11.58 -13.21
C PRO A 87 0.18 -12.87 -13.02
N LYS A 88 0.31 -13.64 -14.09
CA LYS A 88 1.24 -14.79 -14.10
C LYS A 88 2.66 -14.22 -14.11
N HIS A 89 3.48 -14.68 -13.20
CA HIS A 89 4.91 -14.37 -13.14
C HIS A 89 5.68 -15.63 -12.79
N ASP A 90 6.98 -15.64 -13.05
CA ASP A 90 7.85 -16.73 -12.65
C ASP A 90 7.93 -16.83 -11.13
N GLU A 91 8.08 -18.04 -10.62
CA GLU A 91 8.36 -18.25 -9.20
C GLU A 91 9.68 -17.56 -8.83
N LEU A 92 9.62 -16.68 -7.84
CA LEU A 92 10.79 -15.97 -7.33
C LEU A 92 11.44 -16.76 -6.22
N LYS A 93 12.80 -16.69 -6.16
CA LYS A 93 13.63 -17.35 -5.14
C LYS A 93 14.60 -16.36 -4.53
N ASP A 94 15.00 -16.61 -3.29
CA ASP A 94 16.03 -15.79 -2.60
C ASP A 94 17.35 -15.71 -3.40
N ALA A 95 17.65 -16.75 -4.19
CA ALA A 95 18.85 -16.84 -5.01
C ALA A 95 18.78 -16.10 -6.36
N ASP A 96 17.64 -15.50 -6.70
CA ASP A 96 17.46 -14.85 -8.02
C ASP A 96 18.30 -13.58 -8.22
N GLY A 97 18.94 -13.10 -7.18
CA GLY A 97 19.79 -11.93 -7.24
C GLY A 97 19.04 -10.60 -7.27
N LYS A 98 19.80 -9.51 -7.04
CA LYS A 98 19.26 -8.16 -6.88
C LYS A 98 18.41 -7.69 -8.06
N ASP A 99 18.94 -7.80 -9.27
CA ASP A 99 18.32 -7.19 -10.45
C ASP A 99 16.95 -7.81 -10.76
N LYS A 100 16.85 -9.16 -10.68
CA LYS A 100 15.60 -9.87 -10.92
C LYS A 100 14.57 -9.55 -9.83
N LEU A 101 14.95 -9.56 -8.55
CA LEU A 101 14.06 -9.27 -7.44
C LEU A 101 13.59 -7.79 -7.46
N LEU A 102 14.50 -6.86 -7.78
CA LEU A 102 14.15 -5.45 -7.93
C LEU A 102 13.17 -5.20 -9.09
N ALA A 103 13.40 -5.85 -10.24
CA ALA A 103 12.50 -5.76 -11.38
C ALA A 103 11.10 -6.31 -11.04
N ALA A 104 11.04 -7.45 -10.34
CA ALA A 104 9.79 -8.04 -9.90
C ALA A 104 9.04 -7.13 -8.90
N LEU A 105 9.74 -6.52 -7.94
CA LEU A 105 9.15 -5.57 -7.02
C LEU A 105 8.55 -4.37 -7.76
N LYS A 106 9.27 -3.79 -8.73
CA LYS A 106 8.76 -2.68 -9.56
C LYS A 106 7.49 -3.11 -10.30
N SER A 107 7.50 -4.26 -10.96
CA SER A 107 6.34 -4.80 -11.68
C SER A 107 5.14 -5.04 -10.76
N SER A 108 5.36 -5.48 -9.52
CA SER A 108 4.28 -5.67 -8.55
C SER A 108 3.62 -4.34 -8.14
N PHE A 109 4.38 -3.25 -8.04
CA PHE A 109 3.84 -1.91 -7.82
C PHE A 109 3.06 -1.39 -9.03
N ASP A 110 3.52 -1.65 -10.26
CA ASP A 110 2.80 -1.28 -11.48
C ASP A 110 1.44 -1.99 -11.55
N PHE A 111 1.40 -3.27 -11.16
CA PHE A 111 0.14 -3.99 -10.99
C PHE A 111 -0.74 -3.34 -9.92
N CYS A 112 -0.21 -3.01 -8.74
CA CYS A 112 -0.95 -2.33 -7.68
C CYS A 112 -1.54 -0.99 -8.14
N ASN A 113 -0.76 -0.16 -8.84
CA ASN A 113 -1.25 1.09 -9.40
C ASN A 113 -2.45 0.86 -10.35
N THR A 114 -2.35 -0.14 -11.23
CA THR A 114 -3.43 -0.51 -12.16
C THR A 114 -4.67 -1.04 -11.43
N ALA A 115 -4.46 -1.91 -10.45
CA ALA A 115 -5.51 -2.55 -9.68
C ALA A 115 -6.26 -1.52 -8.81
N LEU A 116 -5.54 -0.72 -8.05
CA LEU A 116 -6.12 0.27 -7.15
C LEU A 116 -6.85 1.40 -7.89
N ALA A 117 -6.46 1.72 -9.13
CA ALA A 117 -7.20 2.68 -9.96
C ALA A 117 -8.67 2.27 -10.16
N LYS A 118 -8.99 0.98 -10.11
CA LYS A 118 -10.34 0.42 -10.30
C LYS A 118 -11.16 0.30 -9.01
N VAL A 119 -10.54 0.55 -7.85
CA VAL A 119 -11.22 0.43 -6.55
C VAL A 119 -11.86 1.75 -6.16
N ASP A 120 -13.09 1.69 -5.65
CA ASP A 120 -13.79 2.79 -5.00
C ASP A 120 -14.39 2.35 -3.66
N ASP A 121 -14.85 3.31 -2.86
CA ASP A 121 -15.33 3.04 -1.51
C ASP A 121 -16.67 2.31 -1.46
N SER A 122 -17.43 2.29 -2.57
CA SER A 122 -18.75 1.62 -2.62
C SER A 122 -18.64 0.11 -2.43
N LYS A 123 -17.48 -0.47 -2.76
CA LYS A 123 -17.21 -1.91 -2.65
C LYS A 123 -16.42 -2.31 -1.41
N LEU A 124 -16.06 -1.39 -0.53
CA LEU A 124 -15.20 -1.70 0.62
C LEU A 124 -15.86 -2.64 1.63
N GLY A 125 -17.19 -2.70 1.66
CA GLY A 125 -17.96 -3.65 2.47
C GLY A 125 -18.12 -5.05 1.86
N ASP A 126 -17.79 -5.25 0.57
CA ASP A 126 -17.93 -6.54 -0.09
C ASP A 126 -17.07 -7.60 0.59
N THR A 127 -17.62 -8.80 0.75
CA THR A 127 -16.89 -9.91 1.35
C THR A 127 -15.88 -10.49 0.37
N ILE A 128 -14.63 -10.57 0.79
CA ILE A 128 -13.54 -11.24 0.07
C ILE A 128 -12.99 -12.41 0.91
N GLU A 129 -12.27 -13.30 0.25
CA GLU A 129 -11.52 -14.35 0.94
C GLU A 129 -10.09 -13.88 1.24
N ALA A 130 -9.77 -13.73 2.52
CA ALA A 130 -8.44 -13.44 3.02
C ALA A 130 -7.59 -14.71 3.15
N ARG A 131 -6.36 -14.56 3.66
CA ARG A 131 -5.45 -15.70 3.88
C ARG A 131 -6.08 -16.73 4.84
N GLY A 132 -5.94 -18.01 4.50
CA GLY A 132 -6.47 -19.10 5.31
C GLY A 132 -7.99 -19.29 5.20
N GLY A 133 -8.62 -18.78 4.14
CA GLY A 133 -10.05 -18.95 3.89
C GLY A 133 -10.97 -18.06 4.74
N ARG A 134 -10.41 -17.13 5.51
CA ARG A 134 -11.22 -16.19 6.31
C ARG A 134 -12.01 -15.26 5.40
N LYS A 135 -13.23 -14.94 5.84
CA LYS A 135 -14.09 -13.97 5.17
C LYS A 135 -13.88 -12.60 5.82
N GLU A 136 -13.49 -11.63 5.03
CA GLU A 136 -13.17 -10.27 5.48
C GLU A 136 -13.85 -9.25 4.56
N PRO A 137 -14.16 -8.03 5.02
CA PRO A 137 -14.57 -6.96 4.12
C PRO A 137 -13.40 -6.56 3.22
N ARG A 138 -13.67 -6.13 1.99
CA ARG A 138 -12.64 -5.68 1.03
C ARG A 138 -11.71 -4.60 1.60
N ALA A 139 -12.22 -3.72 2.47
CA ALA A 139 -11.42 -2.73 3.18
C ALA A 139 -10.21 -3.35 3.90
N TRP A 140 -10.34 -4.61 4.37
CA TRP A 140 -9.23 -5.33 5.00
C TRP A 140 -8.02 -5.43 4.06
N ALA A 141 -8.23 -5.70 2.76
CA ALA A 141 -7.13 -5.84 1.82
C ALA A 141 -6.36 -4.52 1.65
N LEU A 142 -7.06 -3.37 1.63
CA LEU A 142 -6.41 -2.05 1.55
C LEU A 142 -5.62 -1.72 2.82
N ILE A 143 -6.19 -2.00 3.99
CA ILE A 143 -5.52 -1.76 5.28
C ILE A 143 -4.30 -2.69 5.43
N ALA A 144 -4.46 -3.97 5.10
CA ALA A 144 -3.36 -4.94 5.12
C ALA A 144 -2.22 -4.51 4.20
N LEU A 145 -2.54 -4.04 2.98
CA LEU A 145 -1.56 -3.56 2.01
C LEU A 145 -0.75 -2.36 2.52
N THR A 146 -1.41 -1.36 3.10
CA THR A 146 -0.71 -0.19 3.63
C THR A 146 0.14 -0.51 4.86
N ASN A 147 -0.32 -1.43 5.72
CA ASN A 147 0.45 -1.93 6.85
C ASN A 147 1.67 -2.73 6.39
N ASP A 148 1.51 -3.60 5.39
CA ASP A 148 2.58 -4.40 4.81
C ASP A 148 3.71 -3.51 4.28
N TRP A 149 3.39 -2.46 3.54
CA TRP A 149 4.38 -1.50 3.06
C TRP A 149 5.12 -0.77 4.19
N ALA A 150 4.40 -0.34 5.22
CA ALA A 150 5.01 0.38 6.34
C ALA A 150 5.94 -0.53 7.16
N ASP A 151 5.51 -1.75 7.47
CA ASP A 151 6.28 -2.75 8.21
C ASP A 151 7.54 -3.15 7.44
N HIS A 152 7.41 -3.48 6.17
CA HIS A 152 8.53 -3.92 5.35
C HIS A 152 9.50 -2.79 5.00
N TYR A 153 9.03 -1.54 4.87
CA TYR A 153 9.94 -0.40 4.79
C TYR A 153 10.75 -0.22 6.08
N GLY A 154 10.11 -0.36 7.23
CA GLY A 154 10.78 -0.33 8.54
C GLY A 154 11.86 -1.42 8.65
N ALA A 155 11.52 -2.64 8.25
CA ALA A 155 12.47 -3.75 8.18
C ALA A 155 13.62 -3.45 7.21
N ALA A 156 13.34 -3.07 5.97
CA ALA A 156 14.36 -2.75 4.96
C ALA A 156 15.30 -1.63 5.44
N ALA A 157 14.76 -0.58 6.07
CA ALA A 157 15.55 0.51 6.65
C ALA A 157 16.47 0.04 7.78
N MET A 158 16.04 -0.94 8.58
CA MET A 158 16.87 -1.57 9.60
C MET A 158 17.99 -2.39 8.97
N TYR A 159 17.70 -3.20 7.95
CA TYR A 159 18.70 -3.99 7.23
C TYR A 159 19.78 -3.10 6.60
N LEU A 160 19.39 -1.97 6.00
CA LEU A 160 20.33 -0.99 5.46
C LEU A 160 21.28 -0.47 6.56
N ARG A 161 20.72 -0.01 7.69
CA ARG A 161 21.52 0.52 8.82
C ARG A 161 22.50 -0.51 9.38
N LEU A 162 22.09 -1.76 9.51
CA LEU A 162 22.95 -2.87 9.97
C LEU A 162 24.08 -3.17 8.99
N ASN A 163 23.96 -2.74 7.74
CA ASN A 163 25.02 -2.80 6.73
C ASN A 163 25.73 -1.45 6.50
N GLY A 164 25.60 -0.48 7.43
CA GLY A 164 26.28 0.82 7.36
C GLY A 164 25.69 1.80 6.34
N LEU A 165 24.47 1.54 5.84
CA LEU A 165 23.81 2.34 4.82
C LEU A 165 22.68 3.20 5.40
N LEU A 166 22.50 4.41 4.87
CA LEU A 166 21.36 5.26 5.23
C LEU A 166 20.13 4.85 4.40
N PRO A 167 18.97 4.61 5.04
CA PRO A 167 17.75 4.34 4.30
C PRO A 167 17.26 5.59 3.55
N PRO A 168 16.43 5.46 2.51
CA PRO A 168 15.97 6.56 1.66
C PRO A 168 15.41 7.76 2.43
N THR A 169 14.62 7.52 3.48
CA THR A 169 14.02 8.60 4.29
C THR A 169 15.00 9.29 5.26
N ALA A 170 16.22 8.78 5.41
CA ALA A 170 17.27 9.37 6.22
C ALA A 170 18.38 10.02 5.37
N GLN A 171 18.24 10.01 4.05
CA GLN A 171 19.16 10.72 3.16
C GLN A 171 19.05 12.23 3.36
N PRO A 172 20.15 13.00 3.27
CA PRO A 172 20.09 14.46 3.26
C PRO A 172 19.16 14.95 2.16
N LYS A 173 18.27 15.90 2.48
CA LYS A 173 17.45 16.56 1.45
C LYS A 173 18.39 17.35 0.52
N LYS A 174 18.30 17.07 -0.76
CA LYS A 174 18.99 17.87 -1.79
C LYS A 174 18.32 19.21 -1.95
#